data_bb802c12267af949dcaf78c7b744f677
#
_entry.id   bb802c12267af949dcaf78c7b744f677
#
_cell.length_a   1.000
_cell.length_b   1.000
_cell.length_c   1.000
_cell.angle_alpha   90.00
_cell.angle_beta   90.00
_cell.angle_gamma   90.00
#
_symmetry.space_group_name_H-M   'P 1'
#
loop_
_entity.id
_entity.type
_entity.pdbx_description
1 polymer ?
#
loop_
_entity_poly.entity_id
_entity_poly.type
_entity_poly.pdbx_seq_one_letter_code
_entity_poly.pdbx_strand_id
1 'polypeptide(L)'
;MANSKYRADFIYRNLQIQQNVIGESFRHGVKKLLFLGSTCIYPRDAEQPMREDALLTSPLEYTNEPYAIAKIAGLKMCESFNLQYGTNYIAVMPTNLYGPNDNFDLERSHVLPAMIRKIHLGKCLNEGDWQGVCRDLDARPVEGIDGHCSQEEILLVLARYGISSDKVELWGTGKPLREFLWSEEMADASVYIMEHVDFKDTYSQGDTDIRNC
;
A
#
# COMPACT_ATOMS: atom_id res chain seq x y z
N MET A 1 -0.62 -2.57 12.64
CA MET A 1 0.39 -1.63 13.12
C MET A 1 1.80 -2.21 13.20
N ALA A 2 2.18 -3.02 12.18
CA ALA A 2 3.51 -3.60 12.10
C ALA A 2 4.62 -2.54 12.04
N ASN A 3 4.40 -1.45 11.27
CA ASN A 3 5.37 -0.36 11.11
C ASN A 3 5.77 0.31 12.43
N SER A 4 4.84 0.46 13.35
CA SER A 4 5.13 1.05 14.68
C SER A 4 5.93 0.11 15.57
N LYS A 5 5.73 -1.22 15.43
CA LYS A 5 6.37 -2.25 16.27
C LYS A 5 7.74 -2.65 15.73
N TYR A 6 7.89 -2.77 14.41
CA TYR A 6 9.09 -3.28 13.75
C TYR A 6 9.81 -2.19 12.96
N ARG A 7 9.95 -1.00 13.54
CA ARG A 7 10.50 0.19 12.90
C ARG A 7 11.87 -0.03 12.24
N ALA A 8 12.78 -0.67 12.95
CA ALA A 8 14.13 -0.96 12.47
C ALA A 8 14.11 -1.92 11.26
N ASP A 9 13.33 -2.98 11.33
CA ASP A 9 13.18 -3.93 10.21
C ASP A 9 12.61 -3.27 8.96
N PHE A 10 11.60 -2.41 9.13
CA PHE A 10 10.97 -1.72 8.01
C PHE A 10 11.95 -0.78 7.29
N ILE A 11 12.69 0.07 7.99
CA ILE A 11 13.65 0.95 7.34
C ILE A 11 14.82 0.15 6.75
N TYR A 12 15.42 -0.73 7.53
CA TYR A 12 16.62 -1.46 7.14
C TYR A 12 16.37 -2.35 5.89
N ARG A 13 15.33 -3.18 5.92
CA ARG A 13 15.05 -4.12 4.83
C ARG A 13 14.62 -3.40 3.55
N ASN A 14 13.80 -2.36 3.66
CA ASN A 14 13.39 -1.59 2.47
C ASN A 14 14.59 -0.88 1.84
N LEU A 15 15.47 -0.24 2.65
CA LEU A 15 16.70 0.36 2.13
C LEU A 15 17.60 -0.67 1.46
N GLN A 16 17.78 -1.85 2.06
CA GLN A 16 18.62 -2.91 1.50
C GLN A 16 18.07 -3.43 0.17
N ILE A 17 16.75 -3.71 0.09
CA ILE A 17 16.11 -4.19 -1.14
C ILE A 17 16.27 -3.18 -2.27
N GLN A 18 15.87 -1.93 -2.05
CA GLN A 18 15.89 -0.92 -3.10
C GLN A 18 17.30 -0.51 -3.52
N GLN A 19 18.25 -0.45 -2.58
CA GLN A 19 19.66 -0.21 -2.88
C GLN A 19 20.22 -1.31 -3.79
N ASN A 20 19.93 -2.57 -3.47
CA ASN A 20 20.37 -3.68 -4.28
C ASN A 20 19.72 -3.67 -5.67
N VAL A 21 18.40 -3.50 -5.75
CA VAL A 21 17.69 -3.51 -7.04
C VAL A 21 18.17 -2.35 -7.93
N ILE A 22 18.20 -1.12 -7.43
CA ILE A 22 18.61 0.04 -8.21
C ILE A 22 20.09 -0.03 -8.59
N GLY A 23 20.96 -0.39 -7.63
CA GLY A 23 22.39 -0.48 -7.85
C GLY A 23 22.78 -1.61 -8.83
N GLU A 24 22.19 -2.79 -8.71
CA GLU A 24 22.44 -3.88 -9.63
C GLU A 24 21.82 -3.63 -11.02
N SER A 25 20.66 -2.97 -11.08
CA SER A 25 20.11 -2.52 -12.36
C SER A 25 21.09 -1.64 -13.11
N PHE A 26 21.72 -0.70 -12.43
CA PHE A 26 22.75 0.14 -13.04
C PHE A 26 23.99 -0.68 -13.47
N ARG A 27 24.52 -1.53 -12.61
CA ARG A 27 25.70 -2.37 -12.92
C ARG A 27 25.49 -3.29 -14.12
N HIS A 28 24.26 -3.77 -14.29
CA HIS A 28 23.88 -4.66 -15.39
C HIS A 28 23.35 -3.93 -16.63
N GLY A 29 23.44 -2.61 -16.66
CA GLY A 29 23.06 -1.80 -17.82
C GLY A 29 21.57 -1.81 -18.14
N VAL A 30 20.72 -1.96 -17.11
CA VAL A 30 19.27 -1.82 -17.26
C VAL A 30 18.98 -0.39 -17.69
N LYS A 31 18.36 -0.24 -18.85
CA LYS A 31 18.14 1.07 -19.48
C LYS A 31 17.03 1.86 -18.84
N LYS A 32 15.99 1.18 -18.37
CA LYS A 32 14.80 1.81 -17.78
C LYS A 32 14.32 1.03 -16.57
N LEU A 33 13.95 1.74 -15.51
CA LEU A 33 13.45 1.16 -14.26
C LEU A 33 12.27 1.98 -13.75
N LEU A 34 11.22 1.31 -13.30
CA LEU A 34 10.11 1.92 -12.59
C LEU A 34 10.19 1.54 -11.10
N PHE A 35 10.40 2.55 -10.27
CA PHE A 35 10.41 2.39 -8.81
C PHE A 35 9.03 2.70 -8.23
N LEU A 36 8.44 1.74 -7.55
CA LEU A 36 7.17 1.95 -6.84
C LEU A 36 7.46 2.58 -5.47
N GLY A 37 7.22 3.87 -5.38
CA GLY A 37 7.23 4.63 -4.14
C GLY A 37 5.98 4.37 -3.29
N SER A 38 5.45 5.39 -2.67
CA SER A 38 4.20 5.36 -1.90
C SER A 38 3.77 6.78 -1.56
N THR A 39 2.49 7.06 -1.51
CA THR A 39 1.98 8.37 -1.06
C THR A 39 2.29 8.69 0.42
N CYS A 40 2.72 7.71 1.21
CA CYS A 40 3.16 7.96 2.60
C CYS A 40 4.47 8.76 2.73
N ILE A 41 5.16 9.04 1.62
CA ILE A 41 6.36 9.88 1.59
C ILE A 41 6.05 11.37 1.78
N TYR A 42 4.81 11.76 1.56
CA TYR A 42 4.38 13.15 1.73
C TYR A 42 4.14 13.50 3.21
N PRO A 43 4.26 14.78 3.58
CA PRO A 43 3.99 15.22 4.93
C PRO A 43 2.60 14.84 5.42
N ARG A 44 2.50 14.53 6.73
CA ARG A 44 1.21 14.15 7.34
C ARG A 44 0.12 15.19 7.13
N ASP A 45 0.49 16.46 7.24
CA ASP A 45 -0.44 17.59 7.19
C ASP A 45 -0.33 18.35 5.84
N ALA A 46 0.08 17.66 4.76
CA ALA A 46 0.13 18.26 3.42
C ALA A 46 -1.26 18.72 2.96
N GLU A 47 -1.28 19.83 2.24
CA GLU A 47 -2.52 20.37 1.63
C GLU A 47 -3.12 19.36 0.65
N GLN A 48 -4.45 19.35 0.58
CA GLN A 48 -5.20 18.48 -0.33
C GLN A 48 -5.91 19.30 -1.42
N PRO A 49 -5.81 18.86 -2.68
CA PRO A 49 -5.10 17.68 -3.21
C PRO A 49 -3.59 17.80 -3.07
N MET A 50 -2.96 16.68 -2.71
CA MET A 50 -1.53 16.62 -2.43
C MET A 50 -0.71 16.86 -3.69
N ARG A 51 0.29 17.74 -3.62
CA ARG A 51 1.18 18.08 -4.72
C ARG A 51 2.52 17.38 -4.56
N GLU A 52 3.19 17.08 -5.66
CA GLU A 52 4.49 16.41 -5.66
C GLU A 52 5.59 17.26 -5.00
N ASP A 53 5.52 18.58 -5.14
CA ASP A 53 6.45 19.54 -4.51
C ASP A 53 6.32 19.64 -2.98
N ALA A 54 5.29 19.02 -2.39
CA ALA A 54 5.15 18.91 -0.93
C ALA A 54 6.16 17.94 -0.28
N LEU A 55 6.90 17.15 -1.07
CA LEU A 55 7.88 16.21 -0.54
C LEU A 55 8.95 16.92 0.31
N LEU A 56 9.20 16.42 1.54
CA LEU A 56 10.19 16.93 2.48
C LEU A 56 9.93 18.35 2.99
N THR A 57 8.75 18.89 2.88
CA THR A 57 8.42 20.25 3.34
C THR A 57 8.02 20.30 4.82
N SER A 58 7.58 19.20 5.40
CA SER A 58 7.22 19.12 6.83
C SER A 58 7.28 17.67 7.34
N PRO A 59 7.06 17.42 8.66
CA PRO A 59 7.17 16.07 9.23
C PRO A 59 6.25 15.04 8.60
N LEU A 60 6.75 13.82 8.49
CA LEU A 60 6.03 12.63 8.03
C LEU A 60 5.07 12.11 9.13
N GLU A 61 4.16 11.22 8.76
CA GLU A 61 3.37 10.47 9.74
C GLU A 61 4.28 9.55 10.56
N TYR A 62 4.43 9.86 11.86
CA TYR A 62 5.40 9.24 12.75
C TYR A 62 5.32 7.72 12.82
N THR A 63 4.10 7.15 12.79
CA THR A 63 3.92 5.69 12.89
C THR A 63 4.43 4.94 11.67
N ASN A 64 4.54 5.61 10.52
CA ASN A 64 4.98 5.05 9.23
C ASN A 64 6.30 5.65 8.73
N GLU A 65 6.87 6.58 9.47
CA GLU A 65 8.08 7.34 9.10
C GLU A 65 9.27 6.47 8.64
N PRO A 66 9.62 5.33 9.30
CA PRO A 66 10.73 4.50 8.86
C PRO A 66 10.55 3.93 7.45
N TYR A 67 9.34 3.54 7.10
CA TYR A 67 9.02 3.08 5.75
C TYR A 67 9.02 4.24 4.75
N ALA A 68 8.43 5.37 5.12
CA ALA A 68 8.38 6.56 4.28
C ALA A 68 9.79 7.08 3.96
N ILE A 69 10.68 7.18 4.95
CA ILE A 69 12.10 7.56 4.74
C ILE A 69 12.79 6.60 3.78
N ALA A 70 12.58 5.29 3.93
CA ALA A 70 13.16 4.34 3.00
C ALA A 70 12.66 4.58 1.56
N LYS A 71 11.35 4.81 1.36
CA LYS A 71 10.79 5.10 0.04
C LYS A 71 11.28 6.43 -0.54
N ILE A 72 11.44 7.47 0.27
CA ILE A 72 12.08 8.73 -0.14
C ILE A 72 13.52 8.48 -0.62
N ALA A 73 14.29 7.68 0.12
CA ALA A 73 15.64 7.34 -0.27
C ALA A 73 15.69 6.63 -1.64
N GLY A 74 14.75 5.70 -1.91
CA GLY A 74 14.67 5.03 -3.21
C GLY A 74 14.35 5.99 -4.36
N LEU A 75 13.39 6.89 -4.17
CA LEU A 75 13.09 7.96 -5.15
C LEU A 75 14.33 8.81 -5.41
N LYS A 76 15.01 9.28 -4.35
CA LYS A 76 16.21 10.10 -4.47
C LYS A 76 17.42 9.34 -5.06
N MET A 77 17.47 8.03 -4.91
CA MET A 77 18.44 7.20 -5.64
C MET A 77 18.14 7.22 -7.15
N CYS A 78 16.92 6.99 -7.57
CA CYS A 78 16.54 7.05 -8.98
C CYS A 78 16.90 8.41 -9.59
N GLU A 79 16.50 9.50 -8.96
CA GLU A 79 16.85 10.88 -9.35
C GLU A 79 18.36 11.07 -9.47
N SER A 80 19.12 10.67 -8.46
CA SER A 80 20.58 10.84 -8.43
C SER A 80 21.28 10.04 -9.53
N PHE A 81 20.83 8.81 -9.83
CA PHE A 81 21.38 8.00 -10.91
C PHE A 81 21.07 8.64 -12.28
N ASN A 82 19.85 9.17 -12.45
CA ASN A 82 19.49 9.87 -13.68
C ASN A 82 20.40 11.09 -13.91
N LEU A 83 20.58 11.93 -12.89
CA LEU A 83 21.37 13.15 -13.00
C LEU A 83 22.87 12.90 -13.20
N GLN A 84 23.41 11.89 -12.52
CA GLN A 84 24.84 11.61 -12.57
C GLN A 84 25.24 10.74 -13.77
N TYR A 85 24.43 9.78 -14.13
CA TYR A 85 24.79 8.76 -15.12
C TYR A 85 23.91 8.74 -16.36
N GLY A 86 22.87 9.60 -16.43
CA GLY A 86 21.95 9.64 -17.55
C GLY A 86 21.09 8.40 -17.69
N THR A 87 20.76 7.74 -16.59
CA THR A 87 19.83 6.60 -16.58
C THR A 87 18.40 7.08 -16.84
N ASN A 88 17.47 6.14 -17.01
CA ASN A 88 16.05 6.43 -17.21
C ASN A 88 15.24 5.71 -16.13
N TYR A 89 15.40 6.13 -14.87
CA TYR A 89 14.78 5.54 -13.70
C TYR A 89 13.68 6.45 -13.19
N ILE A 90 12.42 5.99 -13.30
CA ILE A 90 11.23 6.76 -12.95
C ILE A 90 10.68 6.24 -11.61
N ALA A 91 10.24 7.13 -10.74
CA ALA A 91 9.53 6.79 -9.52
C ALA A 91 8.06 7.20 -9.63
N VAL A 92 7.14 6.34 -9.19
CA VAL A 92 5.71 6.63 -9.11
C VAL A 92 5.18 6.39 -7.71
N MET A 93 4.15 7.15 -7.31
CA MET A 93 3.60 7.12 -5.94
C MET A 93 2.18 6.54 -5.95
N PRO A 94 2.04 5.20 -6.01
CA PRO A 94 0.72 4.60 -5.97
C PRO A 94 0.02 4.92 -4.65
N THR A 95 -1.30 5.15 -4.73
CA THR A 95 -2.18 5.26 -3.58
C THR A 95 -2.48 3.89 -2.96
N ASN A 96 -3.49 3.76 -2.13
CA ASN A 96 -3.82 2.47 -1.51
C ASN A 96 -4.35 1.50 -2.56
N LEU A 97 -3.58 0.45 -2.83
CA LEU A 97 -3.97 -0.58 -3.77
C LEU A 97 -4.93 -1.57 -3.12
N TYR A 98 -5.85 -2.10 -3.93
CA TYR A 98 -6.72 -3.20 -3.57
C TYR A 98 -6.98 -4.07 -4.81
N GLY A 99 -7.30 -5.35 -4.62
CA GLY A 99 -7.58 -6.23 -5.76
C GLY A 99 -7.70 -7.70 -5.39
N PRO A 100 -7.74 -8.58 -6.39
CA PRO A 100 -7.75 -10.02 -6.18
C PRO A 100 -6.50 -10.47 -5.42
N ASN A 101 -6.68 -11.49 -4.57
CA ASN A 101 -5.60 -12.06 -3.76
C ASN A 101 -4.97 -11.11 -2.72
N ASP A 102 -5.66 -10.02 -2.38
CA ASP A 102 -5.25 -9.14 -1.29
C ASP A 102 -5.25 -9.89 0.06
N ASN A 103 -4.65 -9.28 1.06
CA ASN A 103 -4.72 -9.78 2.42
C ASN A 103 -6.06 -9.42 3.06
N PHE A 104 -6.97 -10.39 3.17
CA PHE A 104 -8.28 -10.24 3.80
C PHE A 104 -8.29 -10.62 5.29
N ASP A 105 -7.15 -10.71 5.94
CA ASP A 105 -7.05 -10.95 7.38
C ASP A 105 -7.74 -9.83 8.18
N LEU A 106 -8.65 -10.17 9.09
CA LEU A 106 -9.46 -9.17 9.81
C LEU A 106 -8.63 -8.29 10.76
N GLU A 107 -7.44 -8.73 11.13
CA GLU A 107 -6.56 -8.04 12.07
C GLU A 107 -5.42 -7.27 11.37
N ARG A 108 -4.90 -7.79 10.27
CA ARG A 108 -3.64 -7.35 9.65
C ARG A 108 -3.80 -6.78 8.24
N SER A 109 -4.99 -6.86 7.65
CA SER A 109 -5.24 -6.31 6.32
C SER A 109 -5.35 -4.80 6.32
N HIS A 110 -5.26 -4.23 5.13
CA HIS A 110 -5.63 -2.83 4.89
C HIS A 110 -7.14 -2.63 5.06
N VAL A 111 -7.55 -1.38 5.22
CA VAL A 111 -8.93 -1.03 5.57
C VAL A 111 -9.96 -1.56 4.57
N LEU A 112 -9.72 -1.45 3.26
CA LEU A 112 -10.71 -1.85 2.25
C LEU A 112 -10.89 -3.36 2.18
N PRO A 113 -9.84 -4.21 2.11
CA PRO A 113 -10.01 -5.66 2.18
C PRO A 113 -10.68 -6.13 3.47
N ALA A 114 -10.33 -5.54 4.63
CA ALA A 114 -11.01 -5.86 5.90
C ALA A 114 -12.50 -5.53 5.84
N MET A 115 -12.87 -4.37 5.30
CA MET A 115 -14.27 -3.97 5.14
C MET A 115 -15.03 -4.91 4.21
N ILE A 116 -14.44 -5.28 3.07
CA ILE A 116 -15.05 -6.21 2.11
C ILE A 116 -15.36 -7.53 2.80
N ARG A 117 -14.40 -8.12 3.51
CA ARG A 117 -14.60 -9.39 4.21
C ARG A 117 -15.61 -9.28 5.34
N LYS A 118 -15.57 -8.22 6.15
CA LYS A 118 -16.56 -7.98 7.22
C LYS A 118 -17.98 -7.89 6.66
N ILE A 119 -18.16 -7.12 5.59
CA ILE A 119 -19.48 -6.95 4.95
C ILE A 119 -19.95 -8.28 4.34
N HIS A 120 -19.07 -9.03 3.70
CA HIS A 120 -19.39 -10.34 3.14
C HIS A 120 -19.88 -11.30 4.24
N LEU A 121 -19.12 -11.44 5.33
CA LEU A 121 -19.50 -12.30 6.45
C LEU A 121 -20.79 -11.84 7.13
N GLY A 122 -20.94 -10.53 7.37
CA GLY A 122 -22.18 -9.95 7.91
C GLY A 122 -23.40 -10.22 7.02
N LYS A 123 -23.23 -10.10 5.70
CA LYS A 123 -24.27 -10.45 4.73
C LYS A 123 -24.62 -11.93 4.80
N CYS A 124 -23.66 -12.84 4.79
CA CYS A 124 -23.89 -14.27 4.93
C CYS A 124 -24.68 -14.60 6.20
N LEU A 125 -24.31 -14.00 7.34
CA LEU A 125 -25.04 -14.18 8.59
C LEU A 125 -26.48 -13.64 8.51
N ASN A 126 -26.69 -12.48 7.92
CA ASN A 126 -28.01 -11.87 7.76
C ASN A 126 -28.95 -12.71 6.87
N GLU A 127 -28.40 -13.30 5.82
CA GLU A 127 -29.14 -14.15 4.87
C GLU A 127 -29.27 -15.62 5.35
N GLY A 128 -28.60 -16.00 6.45
CA GLY A 128 -28.54 -17.36 6.94
C GLY A 128 -27.68 -18.30 6.06
N ASP A 129 -26.80 -17.73 5.23
CA ASP A 129 -25.86 -18.49 4.39
C ASP A 129 -24.66 -18.99 5.18
N TRP A 130 -24.91 -20.02 6.01
CA TRP A 130 -23.85 -20.66 6.79
C TRP A 130 -22.79 -21.33 5.91
N GLN A 131 -23.16 -21.80 4.74
CA GLN A 131 -22.20 -22.37 3.80
C GLN A 131 -21.19 -21.31 3.33
N GLY A 132 -21.65 -20.08 3.09
CA GLY A 132 -20.80 -18.94 2.77
C GLY A 132 -19.85 -18.58 3.90
N VAL A 133 -20.36 -18.53 5.14
CA VAL A 133 -19.54 -18.29 6.34
C VAL A 133 -18.45 -19.36 6.50
N CYS A 134 -18.81 -20.64 6.43
CA CYS A 134 -17.85 -21.74 6.58
C CYS A 134 -16.79 -21.71 5.48
N ARG A 135 -17.16 -21.49 4.22
CA ARG A 135 -16.21 -21.39 3.09
C ARG A 135 -15.21 -20.25 3.27
N ASP A 136 -15.64 -19.09 3.77
CA ASP A 136 -14.73 -17.97 4.05
C ASP A 136 -13.75 -18.32 5.16
N LEU A 137 -14.23 -18.89 6.26
CA LEU A 137 -13.41 -19.25 7.40
C LEU A 137 -12.46 -20.43 7.11
N ASP A 138 -12.87 -21.41 6.28
CA ASP A 138 -11.97 -22.48 5.82
C ASP A 138 -10.81 -21.92 4.97
N ALA A 139 -11.13 -20.96 4.11
CA ALA A 139 -10.10 -20.31 3.28
C ALA A 139 -9.18 -19.40 4.11
N ARG A 140 -9.70 -18.77 5.16
CA ARG A 140 -8.99 -17.79 5.99
C ARG A 140 -9.46 -17.85 7.44
N PRO A 141 -8.98 -18.82 8.24
CA PRO A 141 -9.36 -18.95 9.65
C PRO A 141 -9.10 -17.67 10.46
N VAL A 142 -9.95 -17.39 11.43
CA VAL A 142 -9.84 -16.24 12.34
C VAL A 142 -9.53 -16.73 13.75
N GLU A 143 -8.37 -16.39 14.28
CA GLU A 143 -7.91 -16.84 15.62
C GLU A 143 -7.97 -18.37 15.80
N GLY A 144 -7.76 -19.13 14.73
CA GLY A 144 -7.83 -20.59 14.73
C GLY A 144 -9.23 -21.16 14.57
N ILE A 145 -10.27 -20.33 14.45
CA ILE A 145 -11.65 -20.75 14.14
C ILE A 145 -11.80 -20.81 12.63
N ASP A 146 -12.15 -21.98 12.14
CA ASP A 146 -12.43 -22.29 10.73
C ASP A 146 -13.92 -22.67 10.53
N GLY A 147 -14.29 -23.07 9.32
CA GLY A 147 -15.66 -23.43 8.98
C GLY A 147 -16.15 -24.77 9.55
N HIS A 148 -15.26 -25.56 10.19
CA HIS A 148 -15.61 -26.81 10.86
C HIS A 148 -15.94 -26.63 12.35
N CYS A 149 -15.70 -25.45 12.91
CA CYS A 149 -16.05 -25.11 14.28
C CYS A 149 -17.55 -24.96 14.44
N SER A 150 -18.05 -25.02 15.69
CA SER A 150 -19.46 -24.83 15.97
C SER A 150 -19.94 -23.42 15.60
N GLN A 151 -21.23 -23.28 15.28
CA GLN A 151 -21.81 -21.96 14.99
C GLN A 151 -21.64 -20.99 16.13
N GLU A 152 -21.70 -21.48 17.38
CA GLU A 152 -21.51 -20.64 18.57
C GLU A 152 -20.08 -20.08 18.65
N GLU A 153 -19.05 -20.88 18.40
CA GLU A 153 -17.65 -20.44 18.36
C GLU A 153 -17.41 -19.45 17.22
N ILE A 154 -17.96 -19.73 16.05
CA ILE A 154 -17.89 -18.83 14.89
C ILE A 154 -18.53 -17.47 15.22
N LEU A 155 -19.75 -17.45 15.74
CA LEU A 155 -20.43 -16.21 16.11
C LEU A 155 -19.66 -15.43 17.18
N LEU A 156 -19.07 -16.13 18.15
CA LEU A 156 -18.30 -15.50 19.20
C LEU A 156 -17.04 -14.80 18.67
N VAL A 157 -16.31 -15.45 17.75
CA VAL A 157 -15.12 -14.83 17.14
C VAL A 157 -15.51 -13.69 16.24
N LEU A 158 -16.53 -13.83 15.39
CA LEU A 158 -16.95 -12.77 14.48
C LEU A 158 -17.47 -11.54 15.23
N ALA A 159 -18.17 -11.72 16.34
CA ALA A 159 -18.64 -10.62 17.19
C ALA A 159 -17.47 -9.78 17.77
N ARG A 160 -16.33 -10.39 18.08
CA ARG A 160 -15.11 -9.65 18.50
C ARG A 160 -14.58 -8.71 17.43
N TYR A 161 -14.80 -9.03 16.16
CA TYR A 161 -14.46 -8.18 15.02
C TYR A 161 -15.61 -7.24 14.60
N GLY A 162 -16.69 -7.19 15.40
CA GLY A 162 -17.84 -6.34 15.11
C GLY A 162 -18.71 -6.81 13.96
N ILE A 163 -18.76 -8.13 13.73
CA ILE A 163 -19.56 -8.74 12.65
C ILE A 163 -20.71 -9.51 13.28
N SER A 164 -21.95 -9.17 12.91
CA SER A 164 -23.18 -9.87 13.31
C SER A 164 -24.19 -9.87 12.15
N SER A 165 -25.31 -10.54 12.35
CA SER A 165 -26.37 -10.63 11.35
C SER A 165 -27.10 -9.31 11.07
N ASP A 166 -27.06 -8.37 12.01
CA ASP A 166 -27.78 -7.08 11.97
C ASP A 166 -26.86 -5.89 11.71
N LYS A 167 -25.56 -6.02 11.98
CA LYS A 167 -24.62 -4.90 11.84
C LYS A 167 -23.19 -5.35 11.58
N VAL A 168 -22.44 -4.46 10.94
CA VAL A 168 -20.98 -4.54 10.83
C VAL A 168 -20.38 -3.27 11.43
N GLU A 169 -19.57 -3.41 12.46
CA GLU A 169 -18.88 -2.30 13.10
C GLU A 169 -17.56 -2.02 12.40
N LEU A 170 -17.38 -0.77 11.98
CA LEU A 170 -16.12 -0.27 11.42
C LEU A 170 -15.36 0.50 12.48
N TRP A 171 -14.06 0.29 12.54
CA TRP A 171 -13.21 0.97 13.52
C TRP A 171 -12.94 2.43 13.11
N GLY A 172 -12.83 3.29 14.12
CA GLY A 172 -12.50 4.68 13.94
C GLY A 172 -13.73 5.59 13.81
N THR A 173 -13.49 6.82 13.37
CA THR A 173 -14.51 7.87 13.34
C THR A 173 -15.26 7.98 12.01
N GLY A 174 -14.81 7.28 10.98
CA GLY A 174 -15.31 7.43 9.60
C GLY A 174 -14.91 8.74 8.91
N LYS A 175 -14.18 9.64 9.58
CA LYS A 175 -13.77 10.93 9.02
C LYS A 175 -12.61 10.88 8.03
N PRO A 176 -11.59 10.00 8.19
CA PRO A 176 -10.47 9.96 7.28
C PRO A 176 -10.90 9.57 5.85
N LEU A 177 -10.58 10.42 4.89
CA LEU A 177 -10.72 10.10 3.48
C LEU A 177 -9.50 9.30 3.01
N ARG A 178 -9.73 8.39 2.08
CA ARG A 178 -8.68 7.56 1.46
C ARG A 178 -8.98 7.42 -0.02
N GLU A 179 -7.94 7.47 -0.80
CA GLU A 179 -7.98 7.14 -2.22
C GLU A 179 -7.58 5.68 -2.41
N PHE A 180 -8.26 4.99 -3.31
CA PHE A 180 -8.01 3.59 -3.62
C PHE A 180 -7.85 3.41 -5.13
N LEU A 181 -6.90 2.55 -5.50
CA LEU A 181 -6.62 2.21 -6.89
C LEU A 181 -6.67 0.68 -7.07
N TRP A 182 -7.36 0.24 -8.10
CA TRP A 182 -7.42 -1.17 -8.46
C TRP A 182 -6.06 -1.68 -8.93
N SER A 183 -5.62 -2.84 -8.44
CA SER A 183 -4.26 -3.34 -8.67
C SER A 183 -3.96 -3.63 -10.14
N GLU A 184 -4.94 -4.04 -10.94
CA GLU A 184 -4.77 -4.25 -12.38
C GLU A 184 -4.62 -2.93 -13.13
N GLU A 185 -5.35 -1.88 -12.74
CA GLU A 185 -5.18 -0.53 -13.30
C GLU A 185 -3.80 0.04 -12.97
N MET A 186 -3.29 -0.24 -11.76
CA MET A 186 -1.91 0.12 -11.41
C MET A 186 -0.89 -0.64 -12.27
N ALA A 187 -1.13 -1.91 -12.57
CA ALA A 187 -0.28 -2.71 -13.44
C ALA A 187 -0.29 -2.15 -14.87
N ASP A 188 -1.46 -1.86 -15.43
CA ASP A 188 -1.60 -1.25 -16.76
C ASP A 188 -0.91 0.12 -16.83
N ALA A 189 -1.11 0.97 -15.84
CA ALA A 189 -0.45 2.26 -15.74
C ALA A 189 1.08 2.10 -15.68
N SER A 190 1.58 1.10 -14.94
CA SER A 190 3.02 0.82 -14.87
C SER A 190 3.59 0.40 -16.21
N VAL A 191 2.89 -0.45 -16.96
CA VAL A 191 3.31 -0.86 -18.33
C VAL A 191 3.28 0.35 -19.24
N TYR A 192 2.20 1.15 -19.22
CA TYR A 192 2.11 2.35 -20.04
C TYR A 192 3.27 3.34 -19.79
N ILE A 193 3.59 3.60 -18.50
CA ILE A 193 4.70 4.48 -18.13
C ILE A 193 6.04 3.91 -18.62
N MET A 194 6.24 2.60 -18.47
CA MET A 194 7.46 1.96 -18.96
C MET A 194 7.63 2.03 -20.48
N GLU A 195 6.55 2.08 -21.22
CA GLU A 195 6.59 2.15 -22.69
C GLU A 195 6.65 3.58 -23.24
N HIS A 196 6.03 4.55 -22.56
CA HIS A 196 5.73 5.86 -23.15
C HIS A 196 6.33 7.05 -22.42
N VAL A 197 6.77 6.91 -21.15
CA VAL A 197 7.26 8.03 -20.34
C VAL A 197 8.72 7.83 -20.00
N ASP A 198 9.57 8.79 -20.31
CA ASP A 198 10.97 8.81 -19.90
C ASP A 198 11.20 9.82 -18.78
N PHE A 199 12.31 9.68 -18.05
CA PHE A 199 12.66 10.63 -16.99
C PHE A 199 12.65 12.10 -17.44
N LYS A 200 13.11 12.37 -18.66
CA LYS A 200 13.10 13.72 -19.26
C LYS A 200 11.69 14.31 -19.42
N ASP A 201 10.65 13.49 -19.42
CA ASP A 201 9.24 13.91 -19.59
C ASP A 201 8.60 14.24 -18.22
N THR A 202 9.31 14.02 -17.10
CA THR A 202 8.81 14.26 -15.74
C THR A 202 9.10 15.67 -15.21
N TYR A 203 9.82 16.50 -15.97
CA TYR A 203 10.15 17.89 -15.63
C TYR A 203 10.14 18.78 -16.87
N SER A 204 10.00 20.10 -16.69
CA SER A 204 9.99 21.06 -17.80
C SER A 204 11.39 21.37 -18.29
N GLN A 205 11.56 21.53 -19.62
CA GLN A 205 12.84 21.97 -20.17
C GLN A 205 13.18 23.37 -19.65
N GLY A 206 14.36 23.49 -19.05
CA GLY A 206 14.82 24.76 -18.46
C GLY A 206 14.67 24.84 -16.94
N ASP A 207 14.02 23.85 -16.31
CA ASP A 207 14.04 23.75 -14.84
C ASP A 207 15.48 23.54 -14.36
N THR A 208 15.92 24.41 -13.47
CA THR A 208 17.24 24.30 -12.80
C THR A 208 17.17 23.44 -11.53
N ASP A 209 15.96 23.11 -11.11
CA ASP A 209 15.68 22.36 -9.92
C ASP A 209 14.67 21.25 -10.24
N ILE A 210 15.18 20.09 -10.60
CA ILE A 210 14.40 18.89 -10.95
C ILE A 210 14.21 17.97 -9.75
N ARG A 211 14.01 18.55 -8.57
CA ARG A 211 13.73 17.78 -7.36
C ARG A 211 12.41 17.03 -7.48
N ASN A 212 12.43 15.78 -7.04
CA ASN A 212 11.24 14.94 -6.89
C ASN A 212 10.64 14.42 -8.22
N CYS A 213 11.46 14.34 -9.25
CA CYS A 213 11.09 13.76 -10.54
C CYS A 213 11.34 12.26 -10.61
#